data_9a7879cf10d7251690f066c948202df5
#
_entry.id   9a7879cf10d7251690f066c948202df5
#
_cell.length_a   1.000
_cell.length_b   1.000
_cell.length_c   1.000
_cell.angle_alpha   90.00
_cell.angle_beta   90.00
_cell.angle_gamma   90.00
#
_symmetry.space_group_name_H-M   'P 1'
#
loop_
_entity.id
_entity.type
_entity.pdbx_description
1 polymer ?
#
loop_
_entity_poly.entity_id
_entity_poly.type
_entity_poly.pdbx_seq_one_letter_code
_entity_poly.pdbx_strand_id
1 'polypeptide(L)'
;MRKSNFITLTLLILAVIVTAVFSLHGCSGKKEDNTAPDTQPVTVSQTESTTAEPTTAPSTSEPSQQPADPNALSKALFIGDSRTVGLREYAGLDNADFFATVGMSVFNAQKDRISVPKVGKVTLNELLSNKKYDKIYVMLGINEIGYSFDSIMSKYGELINFIKEKQPNATIFVQANLHVSKSRSDSDKVINNTAINKLNSEL
;
A
#
# COMPACT_ATOMS: atom_id res chain seq x y z
N MET A 1 47.20 19.48 7.91
CA MET A 1 47.40 18.77 6.64
C MET A 1 46.41 17.62 6.34
N ARG A 2 45.49 17.26 7.22
CA ARG A 2 44.57 16.11 7.01
C ARG A 2 43.20 16.45 6.40
N LYS A 3 42.78 17.74 6.38
CA LYS A 3 41.51 18.18 5.83
C LYS A 3 41.52 18.44 4.29
N SER A 4 42.69 18.72 3.72
CA SER A 4 42.80 18.97 2.26
C SER A 4 42.63 17.71 1.41
N ASN A 5 43.06 16.54 1.90
CA ASN A 5 42.98 15.30 1.14
C ASN A 5 41.55 14.71 1.06
N PHE A 6 40.70 15.07 2.03
CA PHE A 6 39.30 14.62 2.04
C PHE A 6 38.44 15.33 0.99
N ILE A 7 38.65 16.65 0.80
CA ILE A 7 37.92 17.46 -0.16
C ILE A 7 38.32 17.08 -1.60
N THR A 8 39.61 16.78 -1.84
CA THR A 8 40.10 16.36 -3.17
C THR A 8 39.56 14.99 -3.55
N LEU A 9 39.45 14.06 -2.60
CA LEU A 9 38.92 12.73 -2.85
C LEU A 9 37.40 12.77 -3.14
N THR A 10 36.65 13.60 -2.43
CA THR A 10 35.20 13.76 -2.64
C THR A 10 34.88 14.39 -4.00
N LEU A 11 35.68 15.38 -4.46
CA LEU A 11 35.55 16.00 -5.78
C LEU A 11 35.87 15.01 -6.92
N LEU A 12 36.84 14.11 -6.72
CA LEU A 12 37.20 13.10 -7.72
C LEU A 12 36.12 12.05 -7.88
N ILE A 13 35.46 11.64 -6.81
CA ILE A 13 34.33 10.69 -6.84
C ILE A 13 33.09 11.32 -7.53
N LEU A 14 32.81 12.61 -7.29
CA LEU A 14 31.73 13.30 -7.96
C LEU A 14 31.94 13.42 -9.48
N ALA A 15 33.18 13.66 -9.94
CA ALA A 15 33.52 13.76 -11.35
C ALA A 15 33.34 12.42 -12.09
N VAL A 16 33.63 11.29 -11.45
CA VAL A 16 33.43 9.94 -12.05
C VAL A 16 31.96 9.59 -12.18
N ILE A 17 31.10 10.04 -11.26
CA ILE A 17 29.65 9.78 -11.33
C ILE A 17 29.01 10.60 -12.46
N VAL A 18 29.43 11.85 -12.71
CA VAL A 18 28.87 12.70 -13.77
C VAL A 18 29.24 12.16 -15.16
N THR A 19 30.43 11.60 -15.37
CA THR A 19 30.81 11.03 -16.67
C THR A 19 30.09 9.72 -17.00
N ALA A 20 29.66 8.93 -16.02
CA ALA A 20 28.92 7.68 -16.24
C ALA A 20 27.47 7.92 -16.68
N VAL A 21 26.84 9.05 -16.33
CA VAL A 21 25.44 9.37 -16.67
C VAL A 21 25.29 9.87 -18.12
N PHE A 22 26.35 10.44 -18.73
CA PHE A 22 26.27 10.97 -20.11
C PHE A 22 26.49 9.94 -21.24
N SER A 23 26.87 8.70 -20.92
CA SER A 23 27.16 7.67 -21.94
C SER A 23 25.95 6.79 -22.32
N LEU A 24 24.75 7.02 -21.80
CA LEU A 24 23.57 6.19 -22.04
C LEU A 24 22.45 6.85 -22.88
N HIS A 25 22.73 8.00 -23.53
CA HIS A 25 21.76 8.67 -24.39
C HIS A 25 22.31 8.82 -25.81
N GLY A 26 22.27 7.75 -26.59
CA GLY A 26 22.56 7.81 -28.01
C GLY A 26 21.98 6.64 -28.78
N CYS A 27 21.18 6.97 -29.80
CA CYS A 27 20.70 6.17 -30.94
C CYS A 27 19.45 5.32 -30.66
N SER A 28 18.50 5.27 -31.51
CA SER A 28 18.23 5.80 -32.86
C SER A 28 16.78 5.51 -33.22
N GLY A 29 16.15 6.41 -33.94
CA GLY A 29 14.82 6.21 -34.48
C GLY A 29 14.74 5.22 -35.64
N LYS A 30 13.59 4.63 -35.87
CA LYS A 30 13.09 4.21 -37.17
C LYS A 30 11.58 4.42 -37.24
N LYS A 31 11.17 5.20 -38.20
CA LYS A 31 9.81 5.34 -38.73
C LYS A 31 9.53 4.18 -39.70
N GLU A 32 8.31 3.67 -39.66
CA GLU A 32 7.53 3.09 -40.76
C GLU A 32 6.09 3.04 -40.24
N ASP A 33 5.22 3.75 -40.77
CA ASP A 33 4.43 4.03 -41.95
C ASP A 33 3.19 3.12 -42.01
N ASN A 34 2.05 3.82 -41.97
CA ASN A 34 0.69 3.57 -42.45
C ASN A 34 0.28 2.16 -42.88
N THR A 35 -0.85 1.69 -42.40
CA THR A 35 -2.06 1.55 -43.22
C THR A 35 -3.26 1.16 -42.35
N ALA A 36 -4.32 1.96 -42.36
CA ALA A 36 -5.65 1.55 -42.01
C ALA A 36 -6.32 0.83 -43.19
N PRO A 37 -7.24 -0.09 -42.93
CA PRO A 37 -8.45 -0.15 -43.75
C PRO A 37 -9.73 -0.25 -42.86
N ASP A 38 -10.54 0.69 -43.12
CA ASP A 38 -11.87 0.54 -43.74
C ASP A 38 -12.99 -0.13 -42.92
N THR A 39 -13.96 0.69 -42.70
CA THR A 39 -15.26 0.51 -42.12
C THR A 39 -16.18 -0.31 -43.03
N GLN A 40 -16.89 -1.31 -42.49
CA GLN A 40 -18.25 -1.61 -42.99
C GLN A 40 -19.13 -2.19 -41.88
N PRO A 41 -20.42 -1.86 -41.86
CA PRO A 41 -21.36 -2.20 -40.81
C PRO A 41 -22.03 -3.55 -41.06
N VAL A 42 -22.19 -4.37 -40.00
CA VAL A 42 -23.00 -5.58 -40.07
C VAL A 42 -24.31 -5.37 -39.33
N THR A 43 -25.34 -5.50 -40.11
CA THR A 43 -26.78 -5.45 -39.91
C THR A 43 -27.25 -6.31 -38.73
N VAL A 44 -28.17 -5.68 -37.95
CA VAL A 44 -29.04 -6.28 -36.95
C VAL A 44 -29.94 -7.33 -37.59
N SER A 45 -30.00 -8.52 -37.05
CA SER A 45 -31.10 -9.45 -37.29
C SER A 45 -31.72 -9.84 -35.93
N GLN A 46 -32.90 -9.34 -35.69
CA GLN A 46 -33.81 -9.79 -34.62
C GLN A 46 -34.35 -11.15 -34.99
N THR A 47 -34.37 -12.07 -34.01
CA THR A 47 -35.30 -13.20 -34.03
C THR A 47 -35.76 -13.48 -32.58
N GLU A 48 -37.05 -13.66 -32.50
CA GLU A 48 -37.97 -13.67 -31.37
C GLU A 48 -37.75 -14.74 -30.31
N SER A 49 -38.09 -14.32 -29.10
CA SER A 49 -39.04 -14.97 -28.17
C SER A 49 -38.87 -16.45 -27.82
N THR A 50 -38.44 -16.70 -26.56
CA THR A 50 -39.00 -17.84 -25.80
C THR A 50 -39.13 -17.44 -24.34
N THR A 51 -40.35 -17.47 -23.85
CA THR A 51 -40.82 -17.31 -22.48
C THR A 51 -40.15 -18.30 -21.56
N ALA A 52 -39.47 -17.82 -20.51
CA ALA A 52 -39.08 -18.61 -19.37
C ALA A 52 -39.43 -17.88 -18.08
N GLU A 53 -40.10 -18.59 -17.22
CA GLU A 53 -40.67 -18.36 -15.90
C GLU A 53 -39.73 -17.60 -14.93
N PRO A 54 -40.22 -16.71 -14.04
CA PRO A 54 -39.39 -15.92 -13.14
C PRO A 54 -38.87 -16.79 -11.98
N THR A 55 -37.63 -17.20 -12.06
CA THR A 55 -36.89 -17.68 -10.88
C THR A 55 -36.57 -16.49 -9.99
N THR A 56 -37.19 -16.43 -8.82
CA THR A 56 -36.92 -15.48 -7.75
C THR A 56 -35.46 -15.60 -7.32
N ALA A 57 -34.63 -14.68 -7.81
CA ALA A 57 -33.29 -14.45 -7.25
C ALA A 57 -33.42 -13.88 -5.82
N PRO A 58 -32.57 -14.31 -4.85
CA PRO A 58 -32.59 -13.70 -3.53
C PRO A 58 -32.22 -12.22 -3.64
N SER A 59 -33.11 -11.37 -3.15
CA SER A 59 -32.89 -9.94 -3.02
C SER A 59 -31.66 -9.69 -2.13
N THR A 60 -30.53 -9.40 -2.74
CA THR A 60 -29.40 -8.84 -2.04
C THR A 60 -29.79 -7.40 -1.70
N SER A 61 -30.18 -7.17 -0.45
CA SER A 61 -30.34 -5.84 0.09
C SER A 61 -29.03 -5.09 -0.06
N GLU A 62 -28.99 -4.08 -0.96
CA GLU A 62 -27.91 -3.11 -0.98
C GLU A 62 -27.71 -2.55 0.44
N PRO A 63 -26.47 -2.48 0.97
CA PRO A 63 -26.23 -1.85 2.25
C PRO A 63 -26.67 -0.40 2.14
N SER A 64 -27.67 -0.01 2.92
CA SER A 64 -28.10 1.37 3.08
C SER A 64 -26.89 2.24 3.36
N GLN A 65 -26.50 3.10 2.42
CA GLN A 65 -25.45 4.09 2.60
C GLN A 65 -25.98 5.17 3.54
N GLN A 66 -25.86 4.91 4.83
CA GLN A 66 -26.03 5.95 5.84
C GLN A 66 -24.91 6.96 5.63
N PRO A 67 -25.18 8.29 5.62
CA PRO A 67 -24.15 9.30 5.49
C PRO A 67 -23.04 9.03 6.52
N ALA A 68 -21.80 8.94 6.05
CA ALA A 68 -20.67 8.69 6.93
C ALA A 68 -20.54 9.85 7.92
N ASP A 69 -20.51 9.55 9.21
CA ASP A 69 -20.23 10.56 10.23
C ASP A 69 -18.81 11.13 9.96
N PRO A 70 -18.68 12.44 9.69
CA PRO A 70 -17.38 13.06 9.40
C PRO A 70 -16.39 12.93 10.58
N ASN A 71 -16.88 12.64 11.78
CA ASN A 71 -16.07 12.45 12.98
C ASN A 71 -15.79 10.98 13.31
N ALA A 72 -16.30 10.03 12.54
CA ALA A 72 -16.18 8.60 12.82
C ALA A 72 -14.72 8.12 12.95
N LEU A 73 -13.76 8.86 12.38
CA LEU A 73 -12.33 8.57 12.41
C LEU A 73 -11.50 9.58 13.22
N SER A 74 -12.13 10.49 13.96
CA SER A 74 -11.43 11.56 14.72
C SER A 74 -10.47 11.03 15.80
N LYS A 75 -10.66 9.79 16.27
CA LYS A 75 -9.77 9.08 17.17
C LYS A 75 -9.27 7.76 16.57
N ALA A 76 -9.08 7.75 15.25
CA ALA A 76 -8.52 6.61 14.56
C ALA A 76 -7.03 6.79 14.31
N LEU A 77 -6.28 5.69 14.39
CA LEU A 77 -4.88 5.58 13.97
C LEU A 77 -4.78 4.55 12.85
N PHE A 78 -4.13 4.92 11.77
CA PHE A 78 -3.76 4.01 10.69
C PHE A 78 -2.25 3.72 10.77
N ILE A 79 -1.90 2.45 10.88
CA ILE A 79 -0.51 1.95 10.91
C ILE A 79 -0.28 1.16 9.63
N GLY A 80 0.74 1.53 8.84
CA GLY A 80 0.98 0.77 7.61
C GLY A 80 2.08 1.30 6.70
N ASP A 81 2.19 0.66 5.56
CA ASP A 81 3.20 0.89 4.54
C ASP A 81 2.78 1.98 3.51
N SER A 82 3.38 1.92 2.30
CA SER A 82 3.10 2.88 1.22
C SER A 82 1.63 2.97 0.83
N ARG A 83 0.84 1.91 1.01
CA ARG A 83 -0.61 1.92 0.73
C ARG A 83 -1.35 2.78 1.74
N THR A 84 -0.95 2.71 3.01
CA THR A 84 -1.48 3.57 4.08
C THR A 84 -1.00 5.02 3.92
N VAL A 85 0.21 5.24 3.38
CA VAL A 85 0.66 6.57 2.95
C VAL A 85 -0.25 7.13 1.86
N GLY A 86 -0.58 6.32 0.84
CA GLY A 86 -1.54 6.71 -0.20
C GLY A 86 -2.92 7.03 0.35
N LEU A 87 -3.41 6.24 1.31
CA LEU A 87 -4.68 6.53 2.00
C LEU A 87 -4.64 7.91 2.69
N ARG A 88 -3.55 8.22 3.40
CA ARG A 88 -3.37 9.53 4.03
C ARG A 88 -3.40 10.69 3.01
N GLU A 89 -2.79 10.50 1.84
CA GLU A 89 -2.61 11.58 0.87
C GLU A 89 -3.84 11.81 -0.01
N TYR A 90 -4.65 10.79 -0.24
CA TYR A 90 -5.71 10.86 -1.26
C TYR A 90 -7.13 10.64 -0.75
N ALA A 91 -7.32 10.16 0.49
CA ALA A 91 -8.66 9.80 0.97
C ALA A 91 -9.39 10.91 1.75
N GLY A 92 -8.77 12.07 1.98
CA GLY A 92 -9.39 13.18 2.72
C GLY A 92 -9.71 12.85 4.19
N LEU A 93 -8.93 11.98 4.82
CA LEU A 93 -9.12 11.55 6.20
C LEU A 93 -8.33 12.43 7.19
N ASP A 94 -8.50 13.73 7.11
CA ASP A 94 -7.70 14.74 7.85
C ASP A 94 -7.87 14.66 9.38
N ASN A 95 -8.92 13.99 9.86
CA ASN A 95 -9.23 13.83 11.29
C ASN A 95 -8.59 12.59 11.90
N ALA A 96 -7.99 11.70 11.11
CA ALA A 96 -7.26 10.53 11.59
C ALA A 96 -5.76 10.78 11.71
N ASP A 97 -5.09 10.00 12.54
CA ASP A 97 -3.63 9.96 12.57
C ASP A 97 -3.09 8.82 11.71
N PHE A 98 -1.88 9.03 11.16
CA PHE A 98 -1.23 8.06 10.31
C PHE A 98 0.21 7.80 10.77
N PHE A 99 0.47 6.64 11.32
CA PHE A 99 1.81 6.13 11.58
C PHE A 99 2.21 5.25 10.41
N ALA A 100 2.61 5.88 9.30
CA ALA A 100 2.84 5.19 8.04
C ALA A 100 4.03 5.75 7.28
N THR A 101 4.81 4.86 6.67
CA THR A 101 5.90 5.22 5.76
C THR A 101 6.09 4.16 4.68
N VAL A 102 6.67 4.57 3.54
CA VAL A 102 7.03 3.65 2.46
C VAL A 102 8.01 2.60 2.98
N GLY A 103 7.75 1.33 2.69
CA GLY A 103 8.59 0.21 3.11
C GLY A 103 8.44 -0.21 4.57
N MET A 104 7.45 0.33 5.31
CA MET A 104 7.17 -0.16 6.66
C MET A 104 6.81 -1.64 6.64
N SER A 105 7.28 -2.36 7.63
CA SER A 105 7.10 -3.78 7.84
C SER A 105 6.84 -4.10 9.31
N VAL A 106 6.35 -5.29 9.62
CA VAL A 106 6.21 -5.75 11.02
C VAL A 106 7.57 -5.85 11.73
N PHE A 107 8.68 -5.95 10.98
CA PHE A 107 10.02 -6.04 11.54
C PHE A 107 10.57 -4.70 12.03
N ASN A 108 10.10 -3.59 11.46
CA ASN A 108 10.59 -2.24 11.79
C ASN A 108 9.56 -1.28 12.38
N ALA A 109 8.26 -1.59 12.32
CA ALA A 109 7.17 -0.70 12.78
C ALA A 109 7.34 -0.21 14.23
N GLN A 110 7.90 -1.03 15.13
CA GLN A 110 8.12 -0.63 16.53
C GLN A 110 9.43 0.13 16.74
N LYS A 111 10.38 0.09 15.79
CA LYS A 111 11.74 0.62 15.92
C LYS A 111 11.90 1.98 15.28
N ASP A 112 11.23 2.19 14.16
CA ASP A 112 11.42 3.38 13.33
C ASP A 112 10.75 4.60 13.94
N ARG A 113 11.35 5.76 13.69
CA ARG A 113 10.76 7.06 13.98
C ARG A 113 10.11 7.62 12.73
N ILE A 114 8.81 7.80 12.77
CA ILE A 114 7.99 8.21 11.63
C ILE A 114 7.49 9.64 11.85
N SER A 115 7.46 10.44 10.78
CA SER A 115 6.79 11.74 10.80
C SER A 115 5.27 11.54 10.75
N VAL A 116 4.60 11.80 11.87
CA VAL A 116 3.15 11.78 11.99
C VAL A 116 2.64 13.22 11.85
N PRO A 117 1.75 13.54 10.91
CA PRO A 117 1.19 14.87 10.73
C PRO A 117 0.63 15.43 12.05
N LYS A 118 0.86 16.71 12.34
CA LYS A 118 0.42 17.41 13.56
C LYS A 118 1.05 16.91 14.89
N VAL A 119 1.82 15.80 14.86
CA VAL A 119 2.49 15.22 16.06
C VAL A 119 4.01 15.41 15.99
N GLY A 120 4.60 15.22 14.80
CA GLY A 120 6.05 15.29 14.62
C GLY A 120 6.68 13.90 14.43
N LYS A 121 8.00 13.83 14.57
CA LYS A 121 8.78 12.60 14.36
C LYS A 121 8.84 11.77 15.63
N VAL A 122 8.08 10.68 15.69
CA VAL A 122 7.89 9.83 16.86
C VAL A 122 8.07 8.34 16.53
N THR A 123 8.35 7.52 17.54
CA THR A 123 8.20 6.07 17.49
C THR A 123 6.74 5.67 17.74
N LEU A 124 6.37 4.45 17.38
CA LEU A 124 5.03 3.92 17.69
C LEU A 124 4.78 3.92 19.21
N ASN A 125 5.79 3.59 20.01
CA ASN A 125 5.68 3.63 21.47
C ASN A 125 5.39 5.04 22.01
N GLU A 126 6.11 6.04 21.54
CA GLU A 126 5.89 7.44 21.93
C GLU A 126 4.47 7.91 21.55
N LEU A 127 4.03 7.58 20.32
CA LEU A 127 2.70 7.94 19.84
C LEU A 127 1.60 7.33 20.71
N LEU A 128 1.64 6.01 20.93
CA LEU A 128 0.64 5.27 21.68
C LEU A 128 0.66 5.58 23.19
N SER A 129 1.79 6.04 23.73
CA SER A 129 1.89 6.47 25.12
C SER A 129 1.29 7.86 25.36
N ASN A 130 1.40 8.75 24.37
CA ASN A 130 0.98 10.15 24.52
C ASN A 130 -0.41 10.44 23.95
N LYS A 131 -0.99 9.54 23.15
CA LYS A 131 -2.28 9.73 22.51
C LYS A 131 -3.16 8.49 22.65
N LYS A 132 -4.47 8.68 22.83
CA LYS A 132 -5.45 7.59 22.95
C LYS A 132 -6.33 7.51 21.72
N TYR A 133 -6.56 6.29 21.26
CA TYR A 133 -7.34 5.97 20.08
C TYR A 133 -8.51 5.05 20.43
N ASP A 134 -9.62 5.23 19.73
CA ASP A 134 -10.78 4.36 19.83
C ASP A 134 -10.69 3.21 18.80
N LYS A 135 -10.06 3.49 17.66
CA LYS A 135 -9.88 2.54 16.56
C LYS A 135 -8.45 2.58 16.03
N ILE A 136 -7.85 1.42 15.82
CA ILE A 136 -6.51 1.29 15.26
C ILE A 136 -6.57 0.31 14.09
N TYR A 137 -6.21 0.77 12.90
CA TYR A 137 -6.16 0.00 11.67
C TYR A 137 -4.72 -0.35 11.34
N VAL A 138 -4.42 -1.64 11.12
CA VAL A 138 -3.07 -2.12 10.80
C VAL A 138 -3.09 -2.83 9.47
N MET A 139 -2.35 -2.31 8.48
CA MET A 139 -2.16 -2.95 7.17
C MET A 139 -0.67 -3.04 6.84
N LEU A 140 -0.08 -4.20 7.08
CA LEU A 140 1.32 -4.55 6.84
C LEU A 140 1.41 -5.94 6.21
N GLY A 141 2.57 -6.35 5.81
CA GLY A 141 2.86 -7.72 5.37
C GLY A 141 3.30 -7.84 3.92
N ILE A 142 2.98 -6.89 3.04
CA ILE A 142 3.38 -7.00 1.62
C ILE A 142 4.90 -6.86 1.45
N ASN A 143 5.55 -6.04 2.28
CA ASN A 143 7.00 -5.82 2.22
C ASN A 143 7.81 -6.98 2.83
N GLU A 144 7.13 -7.87 3.52
CA GLU A 144 7.71 -9.06 4.16
C GLU A 144 7.55 -10.33 3.32
N ILE A 145 6.70 -10.30 2.28
CA ILE A 145 6.52 -11.46 1.37
C ILE A 145 7.89 -11.84 0.80
N GLY A 146 8.26 -13.11 1.01
CA GLY A 146 9.60 -13.64 0.69
C GLY A 146 10.45 -13.99 1.92
N TYR A 147 10.08 -13.50 3.09
CA TYR A 147 10.66 -13.97 4.36
C TYR A 147 9.94 -15.24 4.86
N SER A 148 10.51 -15.85 5.92
CA SER A 148 9.85 -16.97 6.59
C SER A 148 8.47 -16.55 7.09
N PHE A 149 7.44 -17.30 6.69
CA PHE A 149 6.06 -17.04 7.03
C PHE A 149 5.84 -17.02 8.56
N ASP A 150 6.40 -18.00 9.27
CA ASP A 150 6.32 -18.06 10.73
C ASP A 150 6.94 -16.84 11.40
N SER A 151 8.04 -16.32 10.83
CA SER A 151 8.67 -15.10 11.33
C SER A 151 7.78 -13.87 11.12
N ILE A 152 7.06 -13.79 10.00
CA ILE A 152 6.12 -12.70 9.72
C ILE A 152 4.98 -12.75 10.74
N MET A 153 4.36 -13.92 10.92
CA MET A 153 3.21 -14.09 11.82
C MET A 153 3.59 -13.87 13.29
N SER A 154 4.77 -14.35 13.71
CA SER A 154 5.30 -14.08 15.06
C SER A 154 5.47 -12.58 15.29
N LYS A 155 6.08 -11.85 14.36
CA LYS A 155 6.28 -10.40 14.49
C LYS A 155 4.99 -9.61 14.38
N TYR A 156 4.03 -10.08 13.59
CA TYR A 156 2.69 -9.49 13.54
C TYR A 156 2.00 -9.62 14.89
N GLY A 157 2.02 -10.82 15.49
CA GLY A 157 1.48 -11.07 16.83
C GLY A 157 2.14 -10.21 17.91
N GLU A 158 3.48 -10.07 17.89
CA GLU A 158 4.21 -9.17 18.80
C GLU A 158 3.73 -7.71 18.66
N LEU A 159 3.57 -7.22 17.41
CA LEU A 159 3.09 -5.87 17.15
C LEU A 159 1.66 -5.65 17.67
N ILE A 160 0.75 -6.58 17.39
CA ILE A 160 -0.65 -6.48 17.84
C ILE A 160 -0.74 -6.52 19.37
N ASN A 161 0.01 -7.40 20.03
CA ASN A 161 0.05 -7.46 21.49
C ASN A 161 0.61 -6.17 22.10
N PHE A 162 1.68 -5.63 21.53
CA PHE A 162 2.23 -4.34 21.93
C PHE A 162 1.19 -3.20 21.80
N ILE A 163 0.44 -3.15 20.71
CA ILE A 163 -0.62 -2.15 20.52
C ILE A 163 -1.72 -2.34 21.58
N LYS A 164 -2.15 -3.57 21.86
CA LYS A 164 -3.17 -3.88 22.89
C LYS A 164 -2.75 -3.43 24.28
N GLU A 165 -1.49 -3.66 24.64
CA GLU A 165 -0.95 -3.22 25.95
C GLU A 165 -0.97 -1.69 26.08
N LYS A 166 -0.64 -0.96 25.03
CA LYS A 166 -0.62 0.51 25.06
C LYS A 166 -2.02 1.14 24.94
N GLN A 167 -2.94 0.45 24.29
CA GLN A 167 -4.28 0.92 23.94
C GLN A 167 -5.35 -0.13 24.29
N PRO A 168 -5.54 -0.47 25.59
CA PRO A 168 -6.40 -1.58 25.99
C PRO A 168 -7.88 -1.38 25.64
N ASN A 169 -8.31 -0.12 25.46
CA ASN A 169 -9.70 0.22 25.13
C ASN A 169 -9.93 0.42 23.63
N ALA A 170 -8.89 0.36 22.80
CA ALA A 170 -9.04 0.53 21.36
C ALA A 170 -9.51 -0.76 20.68
N THR A 171 -10.40 -0.62 19.70
CA THR A 171 -10.68 -1.70 18.76
C THR A 171 -9.59 -1.75 17.69
N ILE A 172 -8.92 -2.90 17.57
CA ILE A 172 -7.85 -3.10 16.58
C ILE A 172 -8.41 -3.88 15.39
N PHE A 173 -8.24 -3.30 14.20
CA PHE A 173 -8.61 -3.91 12.92
C PHE A 173 -7.33 -4.28 12.17
N VAL A 174 -7.09 -5.57 12.00
CA VAL A 174 -6.06 -6.08 11.09
C VAL A 174 -6.67 -6.14 9.70
N GLN A 175 -6.11 -5.38 8.78
CA GLN A 175 -6.64 -5.25 7.42
C GLN A 175 -5.92 -6.22 6.49
N ALA A 176 -6.68 -6.95 5.69
CA ALA A 176 -6.16 -7.77 4.61
C ALA A 176 -5.37 -6.92 3.59
N ASN A 177 -4.28 -7.48 3.07
CA ASN A 177 -3.47 -6.83 2.06
C ASN A 177 -4.20 -6.81 0.71
N LEU A 178 -4.22 -5.66 0.05
CA LEU A 178 -4.81 -5.51 -1.28
C LEU A 178 -4.00 -6.31 -2.30
N HIS A 179 -4.70 -6.89 -3.27
CA HIS A 179 -4.07 -7.53 -4.42
C HIS A 179 -3.28 -6.54 -5.26
N VAL A 180 -2.21 -7.01 -5.85
CA VAL A 180 -1.51 -6.30 -6.93
C VAL A 180 -2.23 -6.51 -8.26
N SER A 181 -1.93 -5.68 -9.27
CA SER A 181 -2.47 -5.88 -10.62
C SER A 181 -2.13 -7.26 -11.17
N LYS A 182 -2.97 -7.77 -12.09
CA LYS A 182 -2.71 -9.07 -12.75
C LYS A 182 -1.32 -9.11 -13.37
N SER A 183 -0.94 -8.06 -14.12
CA SER A 183 0.38 -7.97 -14.75
C SER A 183 1.52 -8.06 -13.73
N ARG A 184 1.40 -7.38 -12.59
CA ARG A 184 2.40 -7.46 -11.51
C ARG A 184 2.45 -8.87 -10.92
N SER A 185 1.30 -9.43 -10.61
CA SER A 185 1.19 -10.78 -10.04
C SER A 185 1.79 -11.86 -10.94
N ASP A 186 1.58 -11.74 -12.25
CA ASP A 186 2.08 -12.73 -13.22
C ASP A 186 3.61 -12.62 -13.42
N SER A 187 4.19 -11.43 -13.24
CA SER A 187 5.62 -11.15 -13.48
C SER A 187 6.50 -11.26 -12.24
N ASP A 188 5.95 -11.10 -11.04
CA ASP A 188 6.71 -11.11 -9.78
C ASP A 188 6.59 -12.48 -9.08
N LYS A 189 7.72 -13.18 -8.97
CA LYS A 189 7.77 -14.50 -8.32
C LYS A 189 7.60 -14.44 -6.81
N VAL A 190 7.78 -13.28 -6.20
CA VAL A 190 7.74 -13.07 -4.75
C VAL A 190 6.44 -12.37 -4.36
N ILE A 191 6.22 -11.16 -4.86
CA ILE A 191 5.02 -10.37 -4.54
C ILE A 191 3.95 -10.62 -5.60
N ASN A 192 3.14 -11.65 -5.39
CA ASN A 192 2.03 -12.02 -6.26
C ASN A 192 0.76 -12.31 -5.45
N ASN A 193 -0.38 -12.41 -6.13
CA ASN A 193 -1.66 -12.54 -5.47
C ASN A 193 -1.83 -13.88 -4.72
N THR A 194 -1.12 -14.94 -5.12
CA THR A 194 -1.10 -16.20 -4.39
C THR A 194 -0.42 -16.04 -3.02
N ALA A 195 0.74 -15.37 -2.99
CA ALA A 195 1.44 -15.09 -1.74
C ALA A 195 0.66 -14.11 -0.84
N ILE A 196 -0.01 -13.11 -1.43
CA ILE A 196 -0.88 -12.18 -0.70
C ILE A 196 -2.08 -12.92 -0.10
N ASN A 197 -2.72 -13.82 -0.85
CA ASN A 197 -3.84 -14.61 -0.34
C ASN A 197 -3.42 -15.51 0.83
N LYS A 198 -2.25 -16.15 0.71
CA LYS A 198 -1.70 -16.96 1.80
C LYS A 198 -1.48 -16.12 3.07
N LEU A 199 -0.91 -14.92 2.93
CA LEU A 199 -0.73 -14.02 4.07
C LEU A 199 -2.08 -13.61 4.68
N ASN A 200 -3.04 -13.21 3.85
CA ASN A 200 -4.36 -12.76 4.30
C ASN A 200 -5.17 -13.85 5.00
N SER A 201 -4.95 -15.14 4.66
CA SER A 201 -5.67 -16.24 5.30
C SER A 201 -5.25 -16.51 6.74
N GLU A 202 -4.13 -15.93 7.18
CA GLU A 202 -3.56 -16.13 8.51
C GLU A 202 -3.65 -14.86 9.41
N LEU A 203 -4.08 -13.73 8.84
CA LEU A 203 -4.30 -12.48 9.56
C LEU A 203 -5.69 -12.41 10.19
#